data_7b98dd09c9512aaa01a2a0c075e91444
#
_entry.id   7b98dd09c9512aaa01a2a0c075e91444
#
_cell.length_a   1.000
_cell.length_b   1.000
_cell.length_c   1.000
_cell.angle_alpha   90.00
_cell.angle_beta   90.00
_cell.angle_gamma   90.00
#
_symmetry.space_group_name_H-M   'P 1'
#
loop_
_entity.id
_entity.type
_entity.pdbx_description
1 polymer ?
#
loop_
_entity_poly.entity_id
_entity_poly.type
_entity_poly.pdbx_seq_one_letter_code
_entity_poly.pdbx_strand_id
1 'polypeptide(L)'
;MIRGIIHPDSHSKLKESTDSYYSFEDDSKLPVHKGIPVLFGKDSLFNAQDIINAKVTTQDKTYADTKNLKNYVRRKLLPSLAKDFNLVKRYKELADLLPQQSKVLILGTGDKKEFYKDIFAHSQVICSDVHAEFSPDLIFDGHFIPFSENSFDLVLAAQVIEHTINPWQFCNELQRVTKVDGYLQIEAPQTFPYHAQPYDFYRFTYTGMRSLFPKCHVIKESITEGNGAVVAVTLSNYLINLSSVSFIRSAFLFI
;
A
#
# COMPACT_ATOMS: atom_id res chain seq x y z
N MET A 1 -7.84 12.50 -15.74
CA MET A 1 -7.60 13.60 -14.76
C MET A 1 -8.33 13.25 -13.47
N ILE A 2 -7.62 13.14 -12.35
CA ILE A 2 -8.20 12.82 -11.04
C ILE A 2 -8.77 14.08 -10.42
N ARG A 3 -10.06 14.06 -10.12
CA ARG A 3 -10.75 15.22 -9.55
C ARG A 3 -10.69 15.21 -8.02
N GLY A 4 -10.64 16.40 -7.42
CA GLY A 4 -10.74 16.57 -5.96
C GLY A 4 -9.41 16.46 -5.22
N ILE A 5 -8.29 16.54 -5.95
CA ILE A 5 -6.96 16.62 -5.32
C ILE A 5 -6.83 18.00 -4.65
N ILE A 6 -6.31 18.01 -3.43
CA ILE A 6 -5.97 19.18 -2.64
C ILE A 6 -4.49 19.19 -2.27
N HIS A 7 -3.98 20.34 -1.85
CA HIS A 7 -2.62 20.44 -1.33
C HIS A 7 -2.46 19.63 -0.03
N PRO A 8 -1.41 18.78 0.09
CA PRO A 8 -1.28 17.85 1.23
C PRO A 8 -1.15 18.55 2.60
N ASP A 9 -0.58 19.76 2.65
CA ASP A 9 -0.40 20.50 3.91
C ASP A 9 -1.51 21.52 4.16
N SER A 10 -1.76 22.41 3.19
CA SER A 10 -2.72 23.51 3.37
C SER A 10 -4.17 23.10 3.12
N HIS A 11 -4.41 21.93 2.53
CA HIS A 11 -5.72 21.46 2.06
C HIS A 11 -6.41 22.41 1.06
N SER A 12 -5.65 23.33 0.47
CA SER A 12 -6.14 24.23 -0.56
C SER A 12 -6.42 23.50 -1.87
N LYS A 13 -7.30 24.04 -2.68
CA LYS A 13 -7.57 23.50 -4.02
C LYS A 13 -6.34 23.66 -4.92
N LEU A 14 -6.02 22.63 -5.67
CA LEU A 14 -4.94 22.63 -6.64
C LEU A 14 -5.47 22.88 -8.04
N LYS A 15 -4.72 23.69 -8.82
CA LYS A 15 -4.89 23.85 -10.26
C LYS A 15 -3.85 23.04 -10.98
N GLU A 16 -4.29 22.24 -11.93
CA GLU A 16 -3.39 21.48 -12.80
C GLU A 16 -2.78 22.38 -13.88
N SER A 17 -1.50 22.20 -14.13
CA SER A 17 -0.75 22.74 -15.26
C SER A 17 -0.06 21.58 -16.00
N THR A 18 0.62 21.84 -17.10
CA THR A 18 1.26 20.81 -17.95
C THR A 18 2.26 19.94 -17.16
N ASP A 19 3.03 20.55 -16.26
CA ASP A 19 4.15 19.87 -15.57
C ASP A 19 4.06 19.95 -14.04
N SER A 20 2.99 20.49 -13.48
CA SER A 20 2.87 20.67 -12.03
C SER A 20 1.43 20.92 -11.59
N TYR A 21 1.19 20.76 -10.29
CA TYR A 21 0.01 21.24 -9.60
C TYR A 21 0.37 22.48 -8.78
N TYR A 22 -0.49 23.49 -8.81
CA TYR A 22 -0.30 24.75 -8.09
C TYR A 22 -1.34 24.91 -7.00
N SER A 23 -0.89 25.36 -5.82
CA SER A 23 -1.77 25.94 -4.82
C SER A 23 -2.00 27.42 -5.13
N PHE A 24 -3.25 27.87 -5.01
CA PHE A 24 -3.58 29.30 -5.15
C PHE A 24 -3.29 30.13 -3.90
N GLU A 25 -3.11 29.45 -2.76
CA GLU A 25 -2.98 30.14 -1.47
C GLU A 25 -1.53 30.47 -1.13
N ASP A 26 -0.58 29.62 -1.54
CA ASP A 26 0.82 29.72 -1.15
C ASP A 26 1.82 29.63 -2.31
N ASP A 27 1.33 29.68 -3.57
CA ASP A 27 2.12 29.53 -4.80
C ASP A 27 3.01 28.26 -4.84
N SER A 28 2.75 27.30 -3.96
CA SER A 28 3.51 26.05 -3.94
C SER A 28 3.28 25.24 -5.20
N LYS A 29 4.35 24.62 -5.72
CA LYS A 29 4.32 23.79 -6.91
C LYS A 29 4.61 22.35 -6.54
N LEU A 30 3.70 21.46 -6.88
CA LEU A 30 3.85 20.03 -6.73
C LEU A 30 4.17 19.39 -8.08
N PRO A 31 5.25 18.60 -8.21
CA PRO A 31 5.70 18.12 -9.50
C PRO A 31 4.81 17.04 -10.09
N VAL A 32 4.89 16.88 -11.41
CA VAL A 32 4.35 15.73 -12.14
C VAL A 32 5.51 14.95 -12.75
N HIS A 33 5.60 13.67 -12.44
CA HIS A 33 6.62 12.77 -12.97
C HIS A 33 6.01 11.77 -13.93
N LYS A 34 6.42 11.82 -15.22
CA LYS A 34 5.87 10.94 -16.27
C LYS A 34 4.33 10.92 -16.33
N GLY A 35 3.70 12.08 -16.14
CA GLY A 35 2.25 12.21 -16.12
C GLY A 35 1.58 11.81 -14.79
N ILE A 36 2.35 11.44 -13.76
CA ILE A 36 1.83 11.06 -12.44
C ILE A 36 2.09 12.21 -11.46
N PRO A 37 1.05 12.75 -10.80
CA PRO A 37 1.22 13.78 -9.76
C PRO A 37 2.01 13.24 -8.58
N VAL A 38 2.98 14.05 -8.08
CA VAL A 38 3.81 13.74 -6.90
C VAL A 38 3.46 14.75 -5.81
N LEU A 39 2.71 14.31 -4.81
CA LEU A 39 2.00 15.17 -3.86
C LEU A 39 2.49 14.88 -2.43
N PHE A 40 3.73 15.28 -2.10
CA PHE A 40 4.27 15.14 -0.77
C PHE A 40 4.07 16.43 0.04
N GLY A 41 3.65 16.27 1.30
CA GLY A 41 3.65 17.33 2.28
C GLY A 41 5.08 17.67 2.73
N LYS A 42 5.26 18.85 3.31
CA LYS A 42 6.57 19.34 3.80
C LYS A 42 7.19 18.45 4.89
N ASP A 43 6.34 17.84 5.71
CA ASP A 43 6.74 16.97 6.82
C ASP A 43 6.72 15.47 6.43
N SER A 44 6.58 15.18 5.13
CA SER A 44 6.66 13.80 4.63
C SER A 44 8.04 13.19 4.87
N LEU A 45 8.06 11.91 5.19
CA LEU A 45 9.29 11.12 5.27
C LEU A 45 10.01 11.02 3.92
N PHE A 46 9.28 11.21 2.83
CA PHE A 46 9.76 11.07 1.47
C PHE A 46 9.98 12.43 0.81
N ASN A 47 11.08 12.53 0.06
CA ASN A 47 11.36 13.68 -0.78
C ASN A 47 10.97 13.35 -2.23
N ALA A 48 10.22 14.25 -2.89
CA ALA A 48 9.76 14.06 -4.24
C ALA A 48 10.91 13.77 -5.22
N GLN A 49 12.03 14.46 -5.11
CA GLN A 49 13.18 14.29 -6.01
C GLN A 49 13.85 12.93 -5.83
N ASP A 50 13.92 12.42 -4.61
CA ASP A 50 14.53 11.11 -4.33
C ASP A 50 13.65 9.96 -4.85
N ILE A 51 12.33 10.10 -4.75
CA ILE A 51 11.39 9.14 -5.34
C ILE A 51 11.46 9.16 -6.87
N ILE A 52 11.44 10.36 -7.48
CA ILE A 52 11.54 10.53 -8.94
C ILE A 52 12.84 9.91 -9.48
N ASN A 53 13.93 10.07 -8.75
CA ASN A 53 15.24 9.52 -9.12
C ASN A 53 15.44 8.05 -8.71
N ALA A 54 14.42 7.39 -8.19
CA ALA A 54 14.47 6.01 -7.68
C ALA A 54 15.62 5.76 -6.67
N LYS A 55 15.95 6.77 -5.86
CA LYS A 55 16.99 6.66 -4.83
C LYS A 55 16.47 5.97 -3.56
N VAL A 56 15.16 6.00 -3.34
CA VAL A 56 14.51 5.37 -2.19
C VAL A 56 13.68 4.21 -2.69
N THR A 57 13.97 3.01 -2.23
CA THR A 57 13.14 1.83 -2.47
C THR A 57 12.89 1.16 -1.12
N THR A 58 11.64 0.96 -0.78
CA THR A 58 11.23 0.14 0.38
C THR A 58 11.12 -1.34 0.03
N GLN A 59 11.30 -1.68 -1.25
CA GLN A 59 11.19 -3.06 -1.71
C GLN A 59 12.56 -3.63 -2.06
N ASP A 60 12.82 -4.86 -1.61
CA ASP A 60 13.96 -5.62 -2.04
C ASP A 60 13.81 -5.96 -3.54
N LYS A 61 14.72 -5.41 -4.37
CA LYS A 61 14.74 -5.63 -5.83
C LYS A 61 14.81 -7.12 -6.20
N THR A 62 15.31 -7.96 -5.32
CA THR A 62 15.35 -9.42 -5.52
C THR A 62 13.96 -10.06 -5.51
N TYR A 63 13.00 -9.45 -4.84
CA TYR A 63 11.60 -9.90 -4.80
C TYR A 63 10.82 -9.53 -6.06
N ALA A 64 11.19 -8.42 -6.72
CA ALA A 64 10.49 -7.85 -7.87
C ALA A 64 10.88 -8.48 -9.22
N ASP A 65 11.94 -9.30 -9.31
CA ASP A 65 12.39 -9.89 -10.58
C ASP A 65 11.50 -11.05 -11.04
N THR A 66 10.25 -10.71 -11.40
CA THR A 66 9.28 -11.63 -11.99
C THR A 66 9.55 -11.94 -13.47
N LYS A 67 10.45 -11.19 -14.11
CA LYS A 67 10.78 -11.32 -15.56
C LYS A 67 11.66 -12.52 -15.84
N ASN A 68 12.30 -13.10 -14.84
CA ASN A 68 13.10 -14.29 -15.01
C ASN A 68 12.22 -15.53 -15.13
N LEU A 69 12.26 -16.22 -16.27
CA LEU A 69 11.50 -17.45 -16.55
C LEU A 69 11.64 -18.50 -15.43
N LYS A 70 12.83 -18.63 -14.85
CA LYS A 70 13.13 -19.53 -13.73
C LYS A 70 12.30 -19.16 -12.47
N ASN A 71 12.22 -17.88 -12.16
CA ASN A 71 11.42 -17.38 -11.05
C ASN A 71 9.92 -17.51 -11.32
N TYR A 72 9.47 -17.32 -12.55
CA TYR A 72 8.07 -17.54 -12.95
C TYR A 72 7.66 -19.00 -12.79
N VAL A 73 8.45 -19.95 -13.31
CA VAL A 73 8.19 -21.40 -13.20
C VAL A 73 8.21 -21.81 -11.72
N ARG A 74 9.18 -21.34 -10.95
CA ARG A 74 9.27 -21.59 -9.52
C ARG A 74 8.00 -21.19 -8.78
N ARG A 75 7.53 -19.96 -8.94
CA ARG A 75 6.33 -19.44 -8.28
C ARG A 75 5.06 -20.19 -8.65
N LYS A 76 5.00 -20.74 -9.87
CA LYS A 76 3.86 -21.52 -10.33
C LYS A 76 3.84 -22.92 -9.74
N LEU A 77 5.00 -23.57 -9.59
CA LEU A 77 5.13 -24.92 -9.06
C LEU A 77 5.17 -24.97 -7.53
N LEU A 78 5.75 -23.94 -6.90
CA LEU A 78 5.91 -23.84 -5.45
C LEU A 78 5.40 -22.45 -5.01
N PRO A 79 4.07 -22.29 -4.84
CA PRO A 79 3.52 -21.03 -4.34
C PRO A 79 4.08 -20.73 -2.95
N SER A 80 4.26 -19.44 -2.64
CA SER A 80 4.67 -19.01 -1.31
C SER A 80 3.76 -19.61 -0.25
N LEU A 81 4.35 -20.09 0.85
CA LEU A 81 3.62 -20.56 2.02
C LEU A 81 2.81 -19.44 2.70
N ALA A 82 3.20 -18.18 2.45
CA ALA A 82 2.49 -16.98 2.86
C ALA A 82 1.46 -16.52 1.80
N LYS A 83 1.01 -17.41 0.90
CA LYS A 83 0.01 -17.03 -0.10
C LYS A 83 -1.39 -17.00 0.50
N ASP A 84 -2.02 -15.84 0.44
CA ASP A 84 -3.44 -15.70 0.76
C ASP A 84 -4.32 -16.24 -0.38
N PHE A 85 -4.83 -17.45 -0.19
CA PHE A 85 -5.70 -18.11 -1.18
C PHE A 85 -7.12 -17.50 -1.24
N ASN A 86 -7.51 -16.72 -0.24
CA ASN A 86 -8.82 -16.10 -0.15
C ASN A 86 -8.83 -14.62 -0.53
N LEU A 87 -7.68 -14.05 -0.93
CA LEU A 87 -7.55 -12.63 -1.26
C LEU A 87 -8.61 -12.15 -2.27
N VAL A 88 -8.71 -12.84 -3.40
CA VAL A 88 -9.67 -12.48 -4.48
C VAL A 88 -11.10 -12.56 -3.98
N LYS A 89 -11.45 -13.63 -3.25
CA LYS A 89 -12.78 -13.80 -2.69
C LYS A 89 -13.12 -12.67 -1.72
N ARG A 90 -12.21 -12.36 -0.79
CA ARG A 90 -12.39 -11.32 0.23
C ARG A 90 -12.58 -9.94 -0.38
N TYR A 91 -11.78 -9.60 -1.41
CA TYR A 91 -11.90 -8.30 -2.06
C TYR A 91 -13.13 -8.21 -2.96
N LYS A 92 -13.59 -9.31 -3.57
CA LYS A 92 -14.88 -9.33 -4.27
C LYS A 92 -16.05 -9.14 -3.31
N GLU A 93 -16.06 -9.84 -2.17
CA GLU A 93 -17.06 -9.63 -1.12
C GLU A 93 -17.10 -8.15 -0.66
N LEU A 94 -15.94 -7.51 -0.56
CA LEU A 94 -15.85 -6.09 -0.23
C LEU A 94 -16.39 -5.20 -1.36
N ALA A 95 -16.09 -5.52 -2.62
CA ALA A 95 -16.60 -4.80 -3.77
C ALA A 95 -18.13 -4.90 -3.89
N ASP A 96 -18.71 -6.06 -3.53
CA ASP A 96 -20.16 -6.29 -3.54
C ASP A 96 -20.92 -5.44 -2.50
N LEU A 97 -20.23 -4.93 -1.47
CA LEU A 97 -20.83 -4.01 -0.48
C LEU A 97 -20.96 -2.57 -1.03
N LEU A 98 -20.25 -2.25 -2.10
CA LEU A 98 -20.18 -0.88 -2.61
C LEU A 98 -21.30 -0.58 -3.61
N PRO A 99 -21.96 0.58 -3.51
CA PRO A 99 -22.82 1.09 -4.57
C PRO A 99 -22.07 1.22 -5.91
N GLN A 100 -22.80 1.17 -7.00
CA GLN A 100 -22.24 1.46 -8.33
C GLN A 100 -21.61 2.86 -8.39
N GLN A 101 -20.49 2.98 -9.10
CA GLN A 101 -19.73 4.22 -9.24
C GLN A 101 -19.14 4.77 -7.92
N SER A 102 -19.01 3.94 -6.90
CA SER A 102 -18.30 4.29 -5.67
C SER A 102 -16.87 4.74 -5.95
N LYS A 103 -16.35 5.62 -5.10
CA LYS A 103 -14.95 6.05 -5.15
C LYS A 103 -14.12 5.19 -4.21
N VAL A 104 -13.10 4.57 -4.74
CA VAL A 104 -12.21 3.66 -4.01
C VAL A 104 -10.78 4.21 -4.06
N LEU A 105 -10.15 4.34 -2.90
CA LEU A 105 -8.74 4.69 -2.77
C LEU A 105 -7.96 3.45 -2.31
N ILE A 106 -6.92 3.09 -3.06
CA ILE A 106 -5.99 2.02 -2.71
C ILE A 106 -4.64 2.65 -2.39
N LEU A 107 -4.11 2.44 -1.18
CA LEU A 107 -2.79 2.86 -0.77
C LEU A 107 -1.80 1.68 -0.80
N GLY A 108 -0.57 1.95 -1.25
CA GLY A 108 0.47 0.93 -1.36
C GLY A 108 0.14 -0.13 -2.42
N THR A 109 -0.22 0.32 -3.60
CA THR A 109 -0.70 -0.56 -4.68
C THR A 109 0.36 -1.55 -5.16
N GLY A 110 1.65 -1.16 -5.11
CA GLY A 110 2.74 -1.93 -5.70
C GLY A 110 2.48 -2.22 -7.18
N ASP A 111 2.80 -3.43 -7.61
CA ASP A 111 2.59 -3.92 -8.98
C ASP A 111 1.16 -4.42 -9.27
N LYS A 112 0.21 -4.24 -8.30
CA LYS A 112 -1.14 -4.81 -8.37
C LYS A 112 -2.21 -3.82 -8.85
N LYS A 113 -1.86 -2.73 -9.48
CA LYS A 113 -2.80 -1.69 -9.93
C LYS A 113 -3.96 -2.26 -10.77
N GLU A 114 -3.65 -3.04 -11.80
CA GLU A 114 -4.67 -3.62 -12.68
C GLU A 114 -5.55 -4.64 -11.94
N PHE A 115 -4.95 -5.44 -11.05
CA PHE A 115 -5.69 -6.36 -10.20
C PHE A 115 -6.76 -5.65 -9.36
N TYR A 116 -6.44 -4.51 -8.73
CA TYR A 116 -7.41 -3.74 -7.96
C TYR A 116 -8.48 -3.13 -8.86
N LYS A 117 -8.11 -2.60 -10.04
CA LYS A 117 -9.06 -2.05 -11.01
C LYS A 117 -10.04 -3.12 -11.52
N ASP A 118 -9.58 -4.34 -11.72
CA ASP A 118 -10.43 -5.46 -12.12
C ASP A 118 -11.41 -5.89 -11.01
N ILE A 119 -10.93 -5.97 -9.76
CA ILE A 119 -11.76 -6.33 -8.60
C ILE A 119 -12.87 -5.31 -8.37
N PHE A 120 -12.55 -4.02 -8.44
CA PHE A 120 -13.48 -2.91 -8.21
C PHE A 120 -13.96 -2.28 -9.51
N ALA A 121 -14.20 -3.08 -10.57
CA ALA A 121 -14.50 -2.60 -11.92
C ALA A 121 -15.74 -1.70 -12.02
N HIS A 122 -16.67 -1.79 -11.06
CA HIS A 122 -17.87 -0.93 -11.00
C HIS A 122 -17.66 0.37 -10.21
N SER A 123 -16.43 0.64 -9.80
CA SER A 123 -16.04 1.81 -8.98
C SER A 123 -15.03 2.68 -9.69
N GLN A 124 -14.91 3.93 -9.23
CA GLN A 124 -13.84 4.84 -9.63
C GLN A 124 -12.62 4.56 -8.72
N VAL A 125 -11.69 3.74 -9.19
CA VAL A 125 -10.51 3.33 -8.42
C VAL A 125 -9.36 4.29 -8.65
N ILE A 126 -8.79 4.80 -7.55
CA ILE A 126 -7.55 5.56 -7.52
C ILE A 126 -6.51 4.73 -6.80
N CYS A 127 -5.42 4.40 -7.48
CA CYS A 127 -4.30 3.63 -6.97
C CYS A 127 -3.14 4.56 -6.62
N SER A 128 -2.66 4.51 -5.39
CA SER A 128 -1.52 5.31 -4.94
C SER A 128 -0.39 4.46 -4.41
N ASP A 129 0.82 4.98 -4.56
CA ASP A 129 2.03 4.40 -3.99
C ASP A 129 3.04 5.51 -3.75
N VAL A 130 4.02 5.30 -2.87
CA VAL A 130 5.15 6.22 -2.72
C VAL A 130 6.20 5.99 -3.81
N HIS A 131 6.15 4.88 -4.52
CA HIS A 131 7.13 4.48 -5.53
C HIS A 131 6.63 4.74 -6.95
N ALA A 132 7.35 5.61 -7.69
CA ALA A 132 7.05 5.94 -9.08
C ALA A 132 7.20 4.74 -10.04
N GLU A 133 8.00 3.74 -9.70
CA GLU A 133 8.30 2.57 -10.53
C GLU A 133 7.08 1.66 -10.77
N PHE A 134 6.09 1.69 -9.88
CA PHE A 134 4.83 0.96 -10.02
C PHE A 134 3.79 1.67 -10.89
N SER A 135 4.11 2.89 -11.36
CA SER A 135 3.20 3.69 -12.19
C SER A 135 1.79 3.82 -11.56
N PRO A 136 1.69 4.23 -10.29
CA PRO A 136 0.39 4.46 -9.65
C PRO A 136 -0.37 5.59 -10.37
N ASP A 137 -1.62 5.86 -9.97
CA ASP A 137 -2.37 7.01 -10.45
C ASP A 137 -1.91 8.31 -9.76
N LEU A 138 -1.46 8.20 -8.50
CA LEU A 138 -0.91 9.28 -7.68
C LEU A 138 0.27 8.79 -6.83
N ILE A 139 1.24 9.66 -6.60
CA ILE A 139 2.35 9.43 -5.67
C ILE A 139 2.19 10.38 -4.49
N PHE A 140 1.97 9.85 -3.30
CA PHE A 140 1.90 10.63 -2.07
C PHE A 140 2.21 9.77 -0.83
N ASP A 141 2.49 10.45 0.28
CA ASP A 141 2.68 9.84 1.60
C ASP A 141 1.32 9.69 2.28
N GLY A 142 0.98 8.50 2.75
CA GLY A 142 -0.28 8.23 3.42
C GLY A 142 -0.49 8.98 4.75
N HIS A 143 0.56 9.63 5.29
CA HIS A 143 0.42 10.55 6.42
C HIS A 143 -0.20 11.89 6.02
N PHE A 144 -0.29 12.18 4.70
CA PHE A 144 -0.78 13.45 4.14
C PHE A 144 -1.59 13.15 2.87
N ILE A 145 -2.77 12.56 3.03
CA ILE A 145 -3.60 12.14 1.88
C ILE A 145 -4.20 13.37 1.19
N PRO A 146 -3.86 13.63 -0.09
CA PRO A 146 -4.22 14.86 -0.80
C PRO A 146 -5.66 14.87 -1.31
N PHE A 147 -6.60 14.56 -0.44
CA PHE A 147 -8.04 14.59 -0.70
C PHE A 147 -8.79 15.19 0.49
N SER A 148 -9.91 15.82 0.22
CA SER A 148 -10.80 16.36 1.26
C SER A 148 -11.38 15.24 2.12
N GLU A 149 -11.84 15.60 3.31
CA GLU A 149 -12.60 14.68 4.17
C GLU A 149 -13.82 14.10 3.43
N ASN A 150 -14.25 12.89 3.82
CA ASN A 150 -15.44 12.23 3.28
C ASN A 150 -15.43 12.07 1.74
N SER A 151 -14.25 11.79 1.15
CA SER A 151 -14.08 11.70 -0.32
C SER A 151 -14.34 10.31 -0.88
N PHE A 152 -14.12 9.24 -0.09
CA PHE A 152 -14.13 7.86 -0.59
C PHE A 152 -15.14 6.98 0.11
N ASP A 153 -15.79 6.11 -0.66
CA ASP A 153 -16.71 5.09 -0.16
C ASP A 153 -15.94 3.89 0.44
N LEU A 154 -14.74 3.62 -0.09
CA LEU A 154 -13.80 2.62 0.43
C LEU A 154 -12.38 3.18 0.38
N VAL A 155 -11.65 2.99 1.48
CA VAL A 155 -10.19 3.14 1.52
C VAL A 155 -9.56 1.81 1.91
N LEU A 156 -8.61 1.33 1.09
CA LEU A 156 -7.93 0.07 1.29
C LEU A 156 -6.42 0.30 1.44
N ALA A 157 -5.83 -0.20 2.52
CA ALA A 157 -4.39 -0.22 2.75
C ALA A 157 -3.96 -1.62 3.21
N ALA A 158 -3.33 -2.36 2.31
CA ALA A 158 -2.88 -3.73 2.58
C ALA A 158 -1.35 -3.79 2.62
N GLN A 159 -0.79 -4.20 3.75
CA GLN A 159 0.65 -4.28 3.99
C GLN A 159 1.35 -2.93 3.78
N VAL A 160 0.81 -1.88 4.40
CA VAL A 160 1.32 -0.50 4.32
C VAL A 160 1.58 0.08 5.71
N ILE A 161 0.67 -0.15 6.65
CA ILE A 161 0.71 0.51 7.96
C ILE A 161 1.96 0.13 8.78
N GLU A 162 2.52 -1.05 8.58
CA GLU A 162 3.79 -1.48 9.20
C GLU A 162 4.98 -0.65 8.75
N HIS A 163 4.88 0.00 7.58
CA HIS A 163 5.90 0.84 6.97
C HIS A 163 5.72 2.33 7.27
N THR A 164 4.72 2.68 8.08
CA THR A 164 4.45 4.07 8.46
C THR A 164 5.17 4.41 9.77
N ILE A 165 5.90 5.52 9.79
CA ILE A 165 6.61 5.96 11.01
C ILE A 165 5.66 6.42 12.11
N ASN A 166 4.50 6.95 11.73
CA ASN A 166 3.46 7.41 12.65
C ASN A 166 2.10 6.79 12.27
N PRO A 167 1.81 5.54 12.71
CA PRO A 167 0.59 4.84 12.33
C PRO A 167 -0.69 5.53 12.83
N TRP A 168 -0.63 6.31 13.92
CA TRP A 168 -1.79 7.09 14.40
C TRP A 168 -2.18 8.18 13.41
N GLN A 169 -1.20 8.95 12.90
CA GLN A 169 -1.45 9.98 11.89
C GLN A 169 -1.97 9.34 10.61
N PHE A 170 -1.31 8.28 10.13
CA PHE A 170 -1.74 7.52 8.95
C PHE A 170 -3.19 7.05 9.08
N CYS A 171 -3.57 6.41 10.20
CA CYS A 171 -4.93 5.95 10.43
C CYS A 171 -5.96 7.09 10.56
N ASN A 172 -5.56 8.23 11.13
CA ASN A 172 -6.41 9.43 11.17
C ASN A 172 -6.70 9.95 9.76
N GLU A 173 -5.72 9.96 8.87
CA GLU A 173 -5.89 10.36 7.48
C GLU A 173 -6.80 9.39 6.71
N LEU A 174 -6.63 8.06 6.90
CA LEU A 174 -7.55 7.08 6.32
C LEU A 174 -8.99 7.33 6.76
N GLN A 175 -9.20 7.54 8.07
CA GLN A 175 -10.53 7.85 8.61
C GLN A 175 -11.07 9.19 8.08
N ARG A 176 -10.22 10.22 7.96
CA ARG A 176 -10.62 11.55 7.48
C ARG A 176 -11.17 11.51 6.06
N VAL A 177 -10.48 10.81 5.17
CA VAL A 177 -10.87 10.77 3.75
C VAL A 177 -11.97 9.75 3.45
N THR A 178 -12.24 8.82 4.36
CA THR A 178 -13.36 7.88 4.24
C THR A 178 -14.66 8.58 4.59
N LYS A 179 -15.71 8.37 3.80
CA LYS A 179 -17.05 8.90 4.07
C LYS A 179 -17.62 8.33 5.37
N VAL A 180 -18.55 9.08 5.97
CA VAL A 180 -19.43 8.49 6.99
C VAL A 180 -20.16 7.32 6.37
N ASP A 181 -20.25 6.18 7.09
CA ASP A 181 -20.77 4.90 6.61
C ASP A 181 -19.96 4.27 5.44
N GLY A 182 -18.80 4.80 5.12
CA GLY A 182 -17.84 4.19 4.19
C GLY A 182 -17.04 3.06 4.85
N TYR A 183 -16.24 2.37 4.05
CA TYR A 183 -15.49 1.20 4.47
C TYR A 183 -13.99 1.48 4.54
N LEU A 184 -13.34 0.91 5.57
CA LEU A 184 -11.90 0.81 5.70
C LEU A 184 -11.49 -0.65 5.67
N GLN A 185 -10.62 -1.03 4.74
CA GLN A 185 -9.98 -2.35 4.69
C GLN A 185 -8.49 -2.19 4.99
N ILE A 186 -8.05 -2.68 6.15
CA ILE A 186 -6.67 -2.57 6.60
C ILE A 186 -6.12 -3.97 6.84
N GLU A 187 -4.94 -4.21 6.28
CA GLU A 187 -4.20 -5.46 6.47
C GLU A 187 -2.76 -5.16 6.87
N ALA A 188 -2.28 -5.86 7.90
CA ALA A 188 -0.90 -5.73 8.37
C ALA A 188 -0.40 -7.04 9.00
N PRO A 189 0.91 -7.29 9.00
CA PRO A 189 1.47 -8.47 9.62
C PRO A 189 1.44 -8.34 11.15
N GLN A 190 1.03 -9.42 11.81
CA GLN A 190 1.23 -9.57 13.25
C GLN A 190 2.62 -10.17 13.55
N THR A 191 3.05 -11.09 12.72
CA THR A 191 4.34 -11.77 12.87
C THR A 191 4.95 -11.96 11.49
N PHE A 192 5.98 -11.20 11.19
CA PHE A 192 6.75 -11.30 9.96
C PHE A 192 8.19 -10.82 10.22
N PRO A 193 9.21 -11.44 9.60
CA PRO A 193 10.59 -10.97 9.72
C PRO A 193 10.76 -9.52 9.27
N TYR A 194 11.82 -8.85 9.77
CA TYR A 194 12.19 -7.50 9.34
C TYR A 194 12.42 -7.47 7.83
N HIS A 195 11.77 -6.54 7.14
CA HIS A 195 11.78 -6.42 5.67
C HIS A 195 11.63 -4.96 5.23
N ALA A 196 11.78 -4.68 3.94
CA ALA A 196 11.59 -3.35 3.37
C ALA A 196 12.44 -2.23 4.04
N GLN A 197 13.69 -2.53 4.40
CA GLN A 197 14.61 -1.59 5.04
C GLN A 197 14.75 -0.29 4.26
N PRO A 198 14.82 0.88 4.94
CA PRO A 198 14.77 1.12 6.39
C PRO A 198 13.37 1.38 6.94
N TYR A 199 12.32 1.18 6.16
CA TYR A 199 10.95 1.61 6.47
C TYR A 199 10.08 0.43 6.97
N ASP A 200 10.54 -0.31 7.97
CA ASP A 200 9.79 -1.40 8.62
C ASP A 200 9.73 -1.14 10.13
N PHE A 201 8.61 -0.60 10.62
CA PHE A 201 8.52 -0.04 11.96
C PHE A 201 7.68 -0.85 12.93
N TYR A 202 6.59 -1.50 12.45
CA TYR A 202 5.59 -2.08 13.36
C TYR A 202 5.13 -3.48 12.96
N ARG A 203 4.60 -4.18 13.98
CA ARG A 203 3.79 -5.40 13.86
C ARG A 203 2.55 -5.18 14.72
N PHE A 204 1.38 -5.54 14.20
CA PHE A 204 0.12 -5.21 14.86
C PHE A 204 -0.61 -6.46 15.35
N THR A 205 -0.99 -6.46 16.64
CA THR A 205 -2.00 -7.39 17.14
C THR A 205 -3.39 -6.90 16.74
N TYR A 206 -4.41 -7.74 16.82
CA TYR A 206 -5.81 -7.34 16.56
C TYR A 206 -6.24 -6.15 17.40
N THR A 207 -6.01 -6.20 18.71
CA THR A 207 -6.37 -5.12 19.62
C THR A 207 -5.56 -3.85 19.36
N GLY A 208 -4.27 -3.99 19.01
CA GLY A 208 -3.43 -2.87 18.61
C GLY A 208 -3.96 -2.20 17.35
N MET A 209 -4.33 -2.97 16.32
CA MET A 209 -4.91 -2.44 15.10
C MET A 209 -6.25 -1.73 15.36
N ARG A 210 -7.17 -2.34 16.12
CA ARG A 210 -8.44 -1.73 16.48
C ARG A 210 -8.28 -0.40 17.22
N SER A 211 -7.29 -0.29 18.10
CA SER A 211 -7.06 0.93 18.88
C SER A 211 -6.68 2.15 18.02
N LEU A 212 -6.22 1.93 16.80
CA LEU A 212 -5.91 3.00 15.84
C LEU A 212 -7.17 3.57 15.15
N PHE A 213 -8.32 2.88 15.26
CA PHE A 213 -9.57 3.25 14.60
C PHE A 213 -10.73 3.43 15.59
N PRO A 214 -10.61 4.36 16.56
CA PRO A 214 -11.59 4.50 17.64
C PRO A 214 -12.97 4.97 17.17
N LYS A 215 -13.09 5.52 15.97
CA LYS A 215 -14.34 5.99 15.38
C LYS A 215 -15.01 4.96 14.47
N CYS A 216 -14.39 3.79 14.28
CA CYS A 216 -14.87 2.77 13.36
C CYS A 216 -15.47 1.58 14.10
N HIS A 217 -16.49 0.97 13.49
CA HIS A 217 -17.03 -0.32 13.93
C HIS A 217 -16.43 -1.44 13.11
N VAL A 218 -15.94 -2.49 13.78
CA VAL A 218 -15.42 -3.66 13.10
C VAL A 218 -16.57 -4.49 12.56
N ILE A 219 -16.62 -4.65 11.23
CA ILE A 219 -17.65 -5.47 10.56
C ILE A 219 -17.13 -6.90 10.40
N LYS A 220 -15.86 -7.05 10.04
CA LYS A 220 -15.23 -8.37 9.79
C LYS A 220 -13.78 -8.35 10.17
N GLU A 221 -13.33 -9.41 10.79
CA GLU A 221 -11.91 -9.69 11.02
C GLU A 221 -11.56 -11.07 10.46
N SER A 222 -10.37 -11.20 9.92
CA SER A 222 -9.85 -12.49 9.46
C SER A 222 -8.35 -12.56 9.56
N ILE A 223 -7.85 -13.76 9.75
CA ILE A 223 -6.44 -14.09 9.59
C ILE A 223 -6.24 -14.42 8.11
N THR A 224 -5.38 -13.69 7.42
CA THR A 224 -5.06 -13.94 6.00
C THR A 224 -4.06 -15.07 5.85
N GLU A 225 -3.12 -15.16 6.79
CA GLU A 225 -2.06 -16.16 6.84
C GLU A 225 -2.03 -16.77 8.24
N GLY A 226 -2.30 -18.07 8.31
CA GLY A 226 -2.36 -18.81 9.59
C GLY A 226 -0.99 -19.06 10.22
N ASN A 227 -0.99 -19.58 11.46
CA ASN A 227 0.23 -19.90 12.21
C ASN A 227 1.19 -20.83 11.45
N GLY A 228 0.68 -21.68 10.57
CA GLY A 228 1.49 -22.54 9.71
C GLY A 228 2.39 -21.74 8.75
N ALA A 229 1.88 -20.66 8.16
CA ALA A 229 2.66 -19.77 7.32
C ALA A 229 3.76 -19.06 8.12
N VAL A 230 3.44 -18.60 9.34
CA VAL A 230 4.41 -17.96 10.24
C VAL A 230 5.56 -18.91 10.57
N VAL A 231 5.25 -20.17 10.96
CA VAL A 231 6.27 -21.19 11.26
C VAL A 231 7.12 -21.48 10.02
N ALA A 232 6.51 -21.64 8.87
CA ALA A 232 7.20 -21.95 7.62
C ALA A 232 8.15 -20.84 7.19
N VAL A 233 7.70 -19.58 7.21
CA VAL A 233 8.54 -18.41 6.87
C VAL A 233 9.70 -18.27 7.86
N THR A 234 9.45 -18.41 9.15
CA THR A 234 10.48 -18.31 10.19
C THR A 234 11.51 -19.44 10.07
N LEU A 235 11.06 -20.68 9.87
CA LEU A 235 11.93 -21.84 9.68
C LEU A 235 12.76 -21.70 8.40
N SER A 236 12.15 -21.25 7.30
CA SER A 236 12.85 -21.01 6.04
C SER A 236 13.98 -20.00 6.22
N ASN A 237 13.71 -18.85 6.86
CA ASN A 237 14.72 -17.84 7.16
C ASN A 237 15.85 -18.37 8.06
N TYR A 238 15.50 -19.17 9.06
CA TYR A 238 16.49 -19.83 9.92
C TYR A 238 17.40 -20.77 9.11
N LEU A 239 16.83 -21.65 8.28
CA LEU A 239 17.56 -22.60 7.45
C LEU A 239 18.45 -21.91 6.40
N ILE A 240 17.95 -20.83 5.78
CA ILE A 240 18.74 -20.01 4.84
C ILE A 240 19.98 -19.44 5.53
N ASN A 241 19.84 -18.99 6.77
CA ASN A 241 20.93 -18.40 7.53
C ASN A 241 21.94 -19.43 8.07
N LEU A 242 21.55 -20.70 8.22
CA LEU A 242 22.46 -21.76 8.63
C LEU A 242 23.46 -22.18 7.56
N SER A 243 23.16 -21.94 6.29
CA SER A 243 24.01 -22.41 5.19
C SER A 243 24.79 -21.27 4.54
N SER A 244 26.12 -21.45 4.49
CA SER A 244 27.01 -20.61 3.66
C SER A 244 27.01 -21.04 2.18
N VAL A 245 26.47 -22.21 1.86
CA VAL A 245 26.49 -22.79 0.52
C VAL A 245 25.32 -22.26 -0.32
N SER A 246 25.62 -21.57 -1.40
CA SER A 246 24.62 -20.90 -2.28
C SER A 246 23.55 -21.87 -2.80
N PHE A 247 23.90 -23.10 -3.14
CA PHE A 247 22.94 -24.11 -3.63
C PHE A 247 21.93 -24.52 -2.54
N ILE A 248 22.38 -24.70 -1.31
CA ILE A 248 21.53 -25.06 -0.18
C ILE A 248 20.62 -23.88 0.19
N ARG A 249 21.15 -22.65 0.20
CA ARG A 249 20.33 -21.42 0.35
C ARG A 249 19.22 -21.34 -0.69
N SER A 250 19.56 -21.63 -1.95
CA SER A 250 18.57 -21.62 -3.04
C SER A 250 17.50 -22.69 -2.85
N ALA A 251 17.82 -23.85 -2.31
CA ALA A 251 16.83 -24.90 -2.01
C ALA A 251 15.84 -24.47 -0.92
N PHE A 252 16.30 -23.76 0.12
CA PHE A 252 15.43 -23.27 1.20
C PHE A 252 14.65 -22.01 0.87
N LEU A 253 15.04 -21.26 -0.15
CA LEU A 253 14.23 -20.17 -0.71
C LEU A 253 12.93 -20.67 -1.39
N PHE A 254 12.75 -21.99 -1.47
CA PHE A 254 11.54 -22.62 -2.02
C PHE A 254 10.47 -22.91 -0.95
N ILE A 255 10.78 -22.80 0.31
CA ILE A 255 9.86 -22.95 1.43
C ILE A 255 9.38 -21.56 1.87
#